data_121347a3cb3d1aabf69356a7b0cc5d96
#
_entry.id   121347a3cb3d1aabf69356a7b0cc5d96
#
_cell.length_a   1.000
_cell.length_b   1.000
_cell.length_c   1.000
_cell.angle_alpha   90.00
_cell.angle_beta   90.00
_cell.angle_gamma   90.00
#
_symmetry.space_group_name_H-M   'P 1'
#
loop_
_entity.id
_entity.type
_entity.pdbx_description
1 polymer ?
#
loop_
_entity_poly.entity_id
_entity_poly.type
_entity_poly.pdbx_seq_one_letter_code
_entity_poly.pdbx_strand_id
1 'polypeptide(L)'
;GRAVSSPKEAESKNEDDDSDNHPGAGGNSGTMIVDATCAPSNIRYPQDVSLLNEARENAEKLLDALHDPAGGKKPRTYRKRARKDYLKYTRCRKHTAKMTRKAIGKQLAYLRRDLDAIDGKLSLGKNLPPRQAERLDTIRTVYEQQKYMYDNRTHSVPDRIVSVSQPFVRPIVRGKAGKPVEFGAKLDISVVDGWTRLECCSFDAYNEVGNL
;
A
#
# COMPACT_ATOMS: atom_id res chain seq x y z
N GLY A 1 -11.76 -28.28 -57.26
CA GLY A 1 -10.45 -28.64 -57.74
C GLY A 1 -9.39 -28.50 -56.65
N ARG A 2 -8.69 -29.60 -56.41
CA ARG A 2 -7.38 -29.82 -55.82
C ARG A 2 -7.18 -29.62 -54.30
N ALA A 3 -7.11 -30.75 -53.65
CA ALA A 3 -6.34 -31.06 -52.46
C ALA A 3 -4.83 -30.86 -52.71
N VAL A 4 -4.04 -30.59 -51.62
CA VAL A 4 -2.66 -31.03 -51.38
C VAL A 4 -2.36 -30.66 -49.94
N SER A 5 -2.31 -31.54 -49.02
CA SER A 5 -1.23 -32.38 -48.45
C SER A 5 -0.41 -31.63 -47.35
N SER A 6 -0.50 -32.22 -46.13
CA SER A 6 0.43 -32.05 -44.99
C SER A 6 1.82 -32.57 -45.29
N PRO A 7 2.85 -32.14 -44.59
CA PRO A 7 3.82 -33.10 -44.07
C PRO A 7 4.09 -32.92 -42.55
N LYS A 8 3.92 -34.01 -41.85
CA LYS A 8 4.95 -34.87 -41.24
C LYS A 8 5.83 -34.26 -40.13
N GLU A 9 5.64 -34.89 -38.99
CA GLU A 9 6.45 -35.01 -37.80
C GLU A 9 7.99 -35.04 -38.04
N ALA A 10 8.71 -34.45 -37.11
CA ALA A 10 10.07 -34.88 -36.78
C ALA A 10 10.22 -34.83 -35.26
N GLU A 11 10.17 -36.00 -34.67
CA GLU A 11 10.72 -36.33 -33.36
C GLU A 11 12.22 -36.06 -33.38
N SER A 12 12.74 -35.27 -32.42
CA SER A 12 14.14 -35.34 -32.03
C SER A 12 14.22 -35.74 -30.57
N LYS A 13 14.51 -37.01 -30.35
CA LYS A 13 15.06 -37.56 -29.12
C LYS A 13 16.42 -36.94 -28.91
N ASN A 14 16.61 -36.27 -27.81
CA ASN A 14 17.93 -36.11 -27.22
C ASN A 14 17.92 -36.87 -25.89
N GLU A 15 18.48 -38.03 -25.94
CA GLU A 15 19.01 -38.77 -24.81
C GLU A 15 20.38 -38.14 -24.54
N ASP A 16 20.51 -37.31 -23.50
CA ASP A 16 21.79 -37.01 -22.88
C ASP A 16 21.84 -37.72 -21.54
N ASP A 17 22.41 -38.92 -21.61
CA ASP A 17 22.94 -39.71 -20.51
C ASP A 17 24.22 -39.05 -20.02
N ASP A 18 24.17 -38.31 -18.93
CA ASP A 18 25.33 -37.88 -18.16
C ASP A 18 25.25 -38.46 -16.74
N SER A 19 25.65 -39.74 -16.68
CA SER A 19 26.01 -40.41 -15.46
C SER A 19 27.42 -39.94 -15.00
N ASP A 20 27.53 -38.79 -14.33
CA ASP A 20 28.71 -38.50 -13.51
C ASP A 20 28.44 -38.86 -12.04
N ASN A 21 28.69 -40.15 -11.80
CA ASN A 21 28.76 -40.73 -10.47
C ASN A 21 30.15 -40.41 -9.87
N HIS A 22 30.27 -39.31 -9.11
CA HIS A 22 31.40 -39.08 -8.23
C HIS A 22 31.05 -39.46 -6.79
N PRO A 23 31.67 -40.55 -6.25
CA PRO A 23 31.55 -40.86 -4.85
C PRO A 23 32.60 -40.08 -4.05
N GLY A 24 32.15 -39.11 -3.26
CA GLY A 24 33.04 -38.54 -2.25
C GLY A 24 32.88 -37.06 -1.95
N ALA A 25 31.88 -36.74 -1.14
CA ALA A 25 31.87 -35.69 -0.10
C ALA A 25 30.47 -35.62 0.46
N GLY A 26 30.29 -35.60 1.77
CA GLY A 26 28.98 -35.60 2.44
C GLY A 26 28.09 -34.47 1.91
N GLY A 27 27.35 -34.75 0.84
CA GLY A 27 26.43 -33.83 0.21
C GLY A 27 25.12 -33.77 0.95
N ASN A 28 24.60 -32.60 1.22
CA ASN A 28 23.24 -32.41 1.66
C ASN A 28 22.30 -33.14 0.69
N SER A 29 21.65 -34.22 1.16
CA SER A 29 20.76 -35.07 0.37
C SER A 29 19.30 -34.60 0.40
N GLY A 30 19.06 -33.30 0.68
CA GLY A 30 17.72 -32.74 0.77
C GLY A 30 17.44 -31.70 -0.29
N THR A 31 16.17 -31.62 -0.74
CA THR A 31 15.69 -30.55 -1.62
C THR A 31 15.10 -29.44 -0.76
N MET A 32 15.63 -28.24 -0.86
CA MET A 32 15.06 -27.03 -0.27
C MET A 32 14.35 -26.24 -1.35
N ILE A 33 13.06 -25.99 -1.17
CA ILE A 33 12.27 -25.12 -2.05
C ILE A 33 12.05 -23.81 -1.32
N VAL A 34 12.40 -22.69 -1.95
CA VAL A 34 12.16 -21.35 -1.40
C VAL A 34 11.20 -20.61 -2.34
N ASP A 35 10.15 -20.03 -1.79
CA ASP A 35 9.19 -19.21 -2.53
C ASP A 35 8.80 -17.98 -1.72
N ALA A 36 8.65 -16.86 -2.42
CA ALA A 36 8.17 -15.64 -1.82
C ALA A 36 6.67 -15.46 -2.09
N THR A 37 5.94 -15.20 -1.02
CA THR A 37 4.50 -14.94 -1.09
C THR A 37 4.12 -13.64 -0.38
N CYS A 38 2.86 -13.24 -0.49
CA CYS A 38 2.33 -12.08 0.22
C CYS A 38 1.21 -12.54 1.16
N ALA A 39 1.32 -12.17 2.44
CA ALA A 39 0.20 -12.22 3.37
C ALA A 39 -0.61 -10.92 3.23
N PRO A 40 -1.80 -10.94 2.60
CA PRO A 40 -2.54 -9.72 2.33
C PRO A 40 -3.07 -9.08 3.60
N SER A 41 -2.87 -7.76 3.73
CA SER A 41 -3.47 -6.97 4.80
C SER A 41 -4.92 -6.64 4.49
N ASN A 42 -5.76 -6.63 5.51
CA ASN A 42 -7.16 -6.23 5.38
C ASN A 42 -7.27 -4.70 5.34
N ILE A 43 -6.87 -4.11 4.21
CA ILE A 43 -7.03 -2.70 3.93
C ILE A 43 -7.94 -2.49 2.71
N ARG A 44 -8.64 -1.36 2.69
CA ARG A 44 -9.34 -0.94 1.48
C ARG A 44 -8.31 -0.65 0.39
N TYR A 45 -8.59 -1.06 -0.86
CA TYR A 45 -7.73 -0.71 -2.00
C TYR A 45 -7.45 0.81 -2.01
N PRO A 46 -6.19 1.23 -1.89
CA PRO A 46 -5.86 2.63 -1.70
C PRO A 46 -6.08 3.45 -2.97
N GLN A 47 -6.92 4.46 -2.84
CA GLN A 47 -7.11 5.52 -3.83
C GLN A 47 -6.82 6.85 -3.15
N ASP A 48 -6.07 7.74 -3.78
CA ASP A 48 -5.64 9.00 -3.20
C ASP A 48 -6.79 9.82 -2.59
N VAL A 49 -7.90 9.92 -3.30
CA VAL A 49 -9.08 10.65 -2.80
C VAL A 49 -9.68 9.98 -1.57
N SER A 50 -9.70 8.64 -1.52
CA SER A 50 -10.24 7.89 -0.39
C SER A 50 -9.32 7.97 0.82
N LEU A 51 -8.00 7.86 0.61
CA LEU A 51 -6.99 7.99 1.65
C LEU A 51 -7.01 9.38 2.29
N LEU A 52 -7.08 10.43 1.47
CA LEU A 52 -7.20 11.81 1.95
C LEU A 52 -8.51 12.05 2.70
N ASN A 53 -9.62 11.47 2.25
CA ASN A 53 -10.89 11.56 2.97
C ASN A 53 -10.81 10.85 4.33
N GLU A 54 -10.18 9.68 4.42
CA GLU A 54 -9.97 8.96 5.67
C GLU A 54 -9.07 9.77 6.62
N ALA A 55 -7.96 10.32 6.12
CA ALA A 55 -7.07 11.19 6.89
C ALA A 55 -7.82 12.41 7.45
N ARG A 56 -8.64 13.07 6.61
CA ARG A 56 -9.47 14.21 7.03
C ARG A 56 -10.49 13.81 8.12
N GLU A 57 -11.19 12.70 7.96
CA GLU A 57 -12.17 12.24 8.95
C GLU A 57 -11.50 11.90 10.29
N ASN A 58 -10.28 11.37 10.27
CA ASN A 58 -9.48 11.15 11.47
C ASN A 58 -8.99 12.47 12.08
N ALA A 59 -8.53 13.43 11.28
CA ALA A 59 -8.15 14.76 11.75
C ALA A 59 -9.33 15.49 12.41
N GLU A 60 -10.54 15.40 11.84
CA GLU A 60 -11.76 15.96 12.45
C GLU A 60 -12.06 15.34 13.82
N LYS A 61 -11.84 14.02 14.01
CA LYS A 61 -12.01 13.36 15.32
C LYS A 61 -10.97 13.84 16.32
N LEU A 62 -9.71 14.04 15.91
CA LEU A 62 -8.67 14.57 16.77
C LEU A 62 -8.99 16.03 17.19
N LEU A 63 -9.48 16.82 16.26
CA LEU A 63 -9.91 18.20 16.56
C LEU A 63 -11.13 18.23 17.50
N ASP A 64 -12.04 17.24 17.38
CA ASP A 64 -13.15 17.08 18.32
C ASP A 64 -12.66 16.73 19.72
N ALA A 65 -11.66 15.85 19.84
CA ALA A 65 -11.04 15.48 21.12
C ALA A 65 -10.29 16.64 21.79
N LEU A 66 -9.64 17.50 20.98
CA LEU A 66 -8.94 18.69 21.47
C LEU A 66 -9.88 19.86 21.82
N HIS A 67 -11.13 19.79 21.40
CA HIS A 67 -12.07 20.88 21.63
C HIS A 67 -12.62 20.85 23.05
N ASP A 68 -12.42 21.98 23.74
CA ASP A 68 -13.04 22.25 25.04
C ASP A 68 -14.21 23.20 24.83
N PRO A 69 -15.44 22.79 25.18
CA PRO A 69 -16.60 23.67 25.05
C PRO A 69 -16.50 24.98 25.84
N ALA A 70 -15.77 24.96 26.97
CA ALA A 70 -15.54 26.16 27.77
C ALA A 70 -14.52 27.12 27.11
N GLY A 71 -13.69 26.62 26.21
CA GLY A 71 -12.64 27.38 25.49
C GLY A 71 -13.13 28.12 24.24
N GLY A 72 -14.44 28.30 24.05
CA GLY A 72 -15.03 29.04 22.96
C GLY A 72 -15.55 28.22 21.77
N LYS A 73 -15.78 28.88 20.63
CA LYS A 73 -16.37 28.22 19.46
C LYS A 73 -15.42 27.22 18.81
N LYS A 74 -15.97 26.07 18.43
CA LYS A 74 -15.23 25.05 17.68
C LYS A 74 -14.76 25.56 16.33
N PRO A 75 -13.52 25.26 15.90
CA PRO A 75 -13.02 25.59 14.58
C PRO A 75 -13.91 25.02 13.46
N ARG A 76 -14.04 25.77 12.37
CA ARG A 76 -14.90 25.43 11.25
C ARG A 76 -14.22 24.43 10.32
N THR A 77 -14.57 23.13 10.38
CA THR A 77 -13.96 22.03 9.61
C THR A 77 -14.61 21.82 8.24
N TYR A 78 -15.77 22.40 7.96
CA TYR A 78 -16.54 22.17 6.71
C TYR A 78 -16.86 20.68 6.42
N ARG A 79 -16.89 19.80 7.42
CA ARG A 79 -17.03 18.34 7.27
C ARG A 79 -18.22 17.90 6.42
N LYS A 80 -19.37 18.55 6.54
CA LYS A 80 -20.55 18.25 5.70
C LYS A 80 -20.27 18.49 4.20
N ARG A 81 -19.58 19.60 3.88
CA ARG A 81 -19.22 19.95 2.50
C ARG A 81 -18.14 19.01 1.95
N ALA A 82 -17.11 18.74 2.73
CA ALA A 82 -16.02 17.82 2.38
C ALA A 82 -16.55 16.42 2.09
N ARG A 83 -17.44 15.90 2.94
CA ARG A 83 -18.13 14.62 2.72
C ARG A 83 -19.00 14.64 1.47
N LYS A 84 -19.75 15.72 1.21
CA LYS A 84 -20.55 15.85 -0.01
C LYS A 84 -19.68 15.83 -1.27
N ASP A 85 -18.56 16.56 -1.26
CA ASP A 85 -17.61 16.58 -2.38
C ASP A 85 -16.98 15.20 -2.61
N TYR A 86 -16.60 14.48 -1.54
CA TYR A 86 -16.09 13.12 -1.61
C TYR A 86 -17.14 12.16 -2.20
N LEU A 87 -18.37 12.15 -1.68
CA LEU A 87 -19.45 11.29 -2.17
C LEU A 87 -19.82 11.59 -3.62
N LYS A 88 -19.77 12.87 -4.03
CA LYS A 88 -19.99 13.24 -5.43
C LYS A 88 -18.94 12.61 -6.34
N TYR A 89 -17.68 12.58 -5.91
CA TYR A 89 -16.61 11.94 -6.67
C TYR A 89 -16.81 10.41 -6.71
N THR A 90 -17.00 9.75 -5.57
CA THR A 90 -17.08 8.27 -5.51
C THR A 90 -18.29 7.67 -6.22
N ARG A 91 -19.38 8.44 -6.35
CA ARG A 91 -20.59 8.02 -7.08
C ARG A 91 -20.45 8.12 -8.60
N CYS A 92 -19.44 8.81 -9.12
CA CYS A 92 -19.20 8.86 -10.55
C CYS A 92 -18.73 7.49 -11.05
N ARG A 93 -19.36 6.98 -12.11
CA ARG A 93 -18.99 5.70 -12.72
C ARG A 93 -17.65 5.75 -13.45
N LYS A 94 -17.33 6.90 -14.07
CA LYS A 94 -16.08 7.13 -14.80
C LYS A 94 -15.35 8.34 -14.22
N HIS A 95 -14.08 8.17 -13.87
CA HIS A 95 -13.22 9.23 -13.36
C HIS A 95 -12.22 9.66 -14.42
N THR A 96 -12.26 10.92 -14.81
CA THR A 96 -11.20 11.51 -15.65
C THR A 96 -10.06 12.01 -14.76
N ALA A 97 -8.83 12.10 -15.29
CA ALA A 97 -7.67 12.64 -14.59
C ALA A 97 -7.95 14.06 -14.02
N LYS A 98 -8.66 14.90 -14.77
CA LYS A 98 -9.06 16.25 -14.34
C LYS A 98 -10.01 16.21 -13.14
N MET A 99 -10.97 15.29 -13.12
CA MET A 99 -11.91 15.12 -12.00
C MET A 99 -11.19 14.61 -10.75
N THR A 100 -10.33 13.61 -10.92
CA THR A 100 -9.53 13.05 -9.82
C THR A 100 -8.62 14.10 -9.21
N ARG A 101 -7.86 14.83 -10.04
CA ARG A 101 -7.00 15.92 -9.56
C ARG A 101 -7.80 17.00 -8.81
N LYS A 102 -8.98 17.40 -9.33
CA LYS A 102 -9.85 18.36 -8.64
C LYS A 102 -10.35 17.83 -7.28
N ALA A 103 -10.67 16.54 -7.20
CA ALA A 103 -11.10 15.90 -5.96
C ALA A 103 -9.97 15.84 -4.93
N ILE A 104 -8.75 15.44 -5.35
CA ILE A 104 -7.54 15.44 -4.50
C ILE A 104 -7.29 16.85 -3.96
N GLY A 105 -7.24 17.88 -4.82
CA GLY A 105 -6.99 19.26 -4.39
C GLY A 105 -8.00 19.77 -3.37
N LYS A 106 -9.28 19.38 -3.51
CA LYS A 106 -10.31 19.73 -2.51
C LYS A 106 -10.07 19.04 -1.17
N GLN A 107 -9.77 17.73 -1.16
CA GLN A 107 -9.52 17.00 0.07
C GLN A 107 -8.26 17.51 0.78
N LEU A 108 -7.19 17.80 0.03
CA LEU A 108 -5.99 18.45 0.57
C LEU A 108 -6.31 19.80 1.24
N ALA A 109 -7.14 20.62 0.60
CA ALA A 109 -7.51 21.93 1.17
C ALA A 109 -8.35 21.81 2.46
N TYR A 110 -9.21 20.76 2.56
CA TYR A 110 -9.95 20.48 3.79
C TYR A 110 -9.02 19.96 4.88
N LEU A 111 -8.19 18.97 4.56
CA LEU A 111 -7.26 18.36 5.51
C LEU A 111 -6.26 19.40 6.04
N ARG A 112 -5.69 20.26 5.19
CA ARG A 112 -4.80 21.34 5.63
C ARG A 112 -5.45 22.22 6.69
N ARG A 113 -6.70 22.64 6.47
CA ARG A 113 -7.43 23.49 7.42
C ARG A 113 -7.64 22.80 8.76
N ASP A 114 -7.91 21.49 8.74
CA ASP A 114 -8.10 20.71 9.96
C ASP A 114 -6.77 20.56 10.70
N LEU A 115 -5.64 20.33 10.00
CA LEU A 115 -4.30 20.29 10.56
C LEU A 115 -3.89 21.64 11.17
N ASP A 116 -4.10 22.74 10.45
CA ASP A 116 -3.84 24.10 10.95
C ASP A 116 -4.62 24.39 12.25
N ALA A 117 -5.87 23.93 12.33
CA ALA A 117 -6.69 24.08 13.53
C ALA A 117 -6.23 23.19 14.69
N ILE A 118 -5.73 21.98 14.42
CA ILE A 118 -5.14 21.09 15.42
C ILE A 118 -3.85 21.74 15.97
N ASP A 119 -2.97 22.20 15.09
CA ASP A 119 -1.70 22.84 15.47
C ASP A 119 -1.94 24.08 16.33
N GLY A 120 -2.94 24.88 15.99
CA GLY A 120 -3.37 26.01 16.83
C GLY A 120 -3.86 25.60 18.22
N LYS A 121 -4.49 24.43 18.38
CA LYS A 121 -4.89 23.92 19.70
C LYS A 121 -3.71 23.35 20.50
N LEU A 122 -2.80 22.66 19.84
CA LEU A 122 -1.59 22.12 20.48
C LEU A 122 -0.66 23.25 20.95
N SER A 123 -0.53 24.34 20.18
CA SER A 123 0.26 25.51 20.57
C SER A 123 -0.32 26.27 21.77
N LEU A 124 -1.61 26.08 22.05
CA LEU A 124 -2.29 26.60 23.26
C LEU A 124 -2.14 25.66 24.49
N GLY A 125 -1.25 24.67 24.42
CA GLY A 125 -0.98 23.73 25.52
C GLY A 125 -1.96 22.57 25.65
N LYS A 126 -2.86 22.34 24.67
CA LYS A 126 -3.66 21.12 24.63
C LYS A 126 -2.80 19.94 24.19
N ASN A 127 -3.03 18.77 24.77
CA ASN A 127 -2.26 17.56 24.49
C ASN A 127 -3.17 16.43 23.97
N LEU A 128 -2.61 15.58 23.13
CA LEU A 128 -3.24 14.35 22.66
C LEU A 128 -2.66 13.14 23.43
N PRO A 129 -3.47 12.12 23.72
CA PRO A 129 -2.97 10.83 24.17
C PRO A 129 -1.97 10.24 23.14
N PRO A 130 -0.99 9.41 23.57
CA PRO A 130 0.08 8.91 22.69
C PRO A 130 -0.44 8.30 21.39
N ARG A 131 -1.44 7.41 21.43
CA ARG A 131 -2.03 6.81 20.22
C ARG A 131 -2.68 7.82 19.26
N GLN A 132 -3.20 8.93 19.80
CA GLN A 132 -3.78 10.00 18.97
C GLN A 132 -2.69 10.89 18.39
N ALA A 133 -1.58 11.10 19.10
CA ALA A 133 -0.40 11.79 18.60
C ALA A 133 0.23 11.02 17.44
N GLU A 134 0.48 9.71 17.58
CA GLU A 134 0.96 8.83 16.50
C GLU A 134 0.03 8.86 15.27
N ARG A 135 -1.28 8.89 15.52
CA ARG A 135 -2.28 9.02 14.44
C ARG A 135 -2.17 10.37 13.73
N LEU A 136 -1.94 11.44 14.47
CA LEU A 136 -1.72 12.78 13.91
C LEU A 136 -0.47 12.82 13.04
N ASP A 137 0.63 12.22 13.48
CA ASP A 137 1.87 12.15 12.71
C ASP A 137 1.68 11.36 11.42
N THR A 138 0.96 10.23 11.47
CA THR A 138 0.55 9.49 10.27
C THR A 138 -0.25 10.37 9.30
N ILE A 139 -1.23 11.13 9.80
CA ILE A 139 -2.07 12.02 8.98
C ILE A 139 -1.24 13.13 8.35
N ARG A 140 -0.28 13.71 9.07
CA ARG A 140 0.64 14.72 8.54
C ARG A 140 1.49 14.15 7.41
N THR A 141 2.09 12.97 7.61
CA THR A 141 2.87 12.29 6.58
C THR A 141 2.03 11.99 5.34
N VAL A 142 0.80 11.49 5.49
CA VAL A 142 -0.14 11.30 4.37
C VAL A 142 -0.40 12.63 3.65
N TYR A 143 -0.65 13.72 4.39
CA TYR A 143 -0.87 15.03 3.78
C TYR A 143 0.33 15.49 2.96
N GLU A 144 1.54 15.40 3.51
CA GLU A 144 2.78 15.82 2.86
C GLU A 144 3.07 15.00 1.60
N GLN A 145 2.96 13.68 1.68
CA GLN A 145 3.13 12.77 0.54
C GLN A 145 2.13 13.07 -0.58
N GLN A 146 0.86 13.22 -0.23
CA GLN A 146 -0.21 13.51 -1.19
C GLN A 146 -0.09 14.91 -1.79
N LYS A 147 0.33 15.89 -0.99
CA LYS A 147 0.60 17.26 -1.42
C LYS A 147 1.78 17.30 -2.39
N TYR A 148 2.87 16.60 -2.08
CA TYR A 148 4.03 16.46 -2.96
C TYR A 148 3.64 15.84 -4.32
N MET A 149 2.92 14.72 -4.30
CA MET A 149 2.46 14.06 -5.53
C MET A 149 1.51 14.96 -6.34
N TYR A 150 0.64 15.69 -5.67
CA TYR A 150 -0.27 16.63 -6.32
C TYR A 150 0.47 17.79 -7.00
N ASP A 151 1.43 18.41 -6.32
CA ASP A 151 2.17 19.56 -6.83
C ASP A 151 3.10 19.17 -7.97
N ASN A 152 3.83 18.07 -7.82
CA ASN A 152 4.81 17.58 -8.79
C ASN A 152 4.18 16.73 -9.91
N ARG A 153 2.86 16.50 -9.91
CA ARG A 153 2.16 15.67 -10.90
C ARG A 153 2.75 14.26 -11.01
N THR A 154 3.25 13.73 -9.91
CA THR A 154 3.75 12.34 -9.81
C THR A 154 2.74 11.46 -9.09
N HIS A 155 2.84 10.14 -9.28
CA HIS A 155 2.04 9.13 -8.59
C HIS A 155 2.89 8.30 -7.62
N SER A 156 4.15 8.65 -7.44
CA SER A 156 5.10 7.92 -6.62
C SER A 156 5.78 8.85 -5.62
N VAL A 157 6.04 8.33 -4.43
CA VAL A 157 6.81 8.94 -3.35
C VAL A 157 7.42 7.81 -2.53
N PRO A 158 8.65 7.96 -2.00
CA PRO A 158 9.25 6.97 -1.11
C PRO A 158 8.35 6.70 0.10
N ASP A 159 8.39 5.47 0.60
CA ASP A 159 7.67 5.01 1.80
C ASP A 159 6.19 5.40 1.86
N ARG A 160 5.55 5.38 0.68
CA ARG A 160 4.18 5.82 0.52
C ARG A 160 3.22 5.13 1.47
N ILE A 161 2.56 5.89 2.33
CA ILE A 161 1.48 5.40 3.18
C ILE A 161 0.23 5.16 2.32
N VAL A 162 -0.34 3.97 2.44
CA VAL A 162 -1.52 3.53 1.70
C VAL A 162 -2.75 3.31 2.58
N SER A 163 -2.56 3.31 3.90
CA SER A 163 -3.64 3.20 4.90
C SER A 163 -3.32 4.04 6.13
N VAL A 164 -4.28 4.84 6.59
CA VAL A 164 -4.13 5.62 7.83
C VAL A 164 -4.22 4.71 9.07
N SER A 165 -4.96 3.63 8.99
CA SER A 165 -5.13 2.67 10.09
C SER A 165 -3.96 1.71 10.22
N GLN A 166 -3.29 1.38 9.11
CA GLN A 166 -2.12 0.50 9.03
C GLN A 166 -0.99 1.18 8.24
N PRO A 167 -0.31 2.18 8.83
CA PRO A 167 0.67 3.02 8.12
C PRO A 167 1.95 2.28 7.73
N PHE A 168 2.18 1.09 8.30
CA PHE A 168 3.31 0.22 7.99
C PHE A 168 3.11 -0.61 6.72
N VAL A 169 1.87 -0.76 6.23
CA VAL A 169 1.59 -1.54 5.01
C VAL A 169 2.13 -0.80 3.78
N ARG A 170 2.85 -1.55 2.93
CA ARG A 170 3.44 -1.03 1.69
C ARG A 170 2.84 -1.75 0.47
N PRO A 171 2.88 -1.12 -0.71
CA PRO A 171 2.55 -1.79 -1.96
C PRO A 171 3.67 -2.77 -2.34
N ILE A 172 3.32 -4.02 -2.61
CA ILE A 172 4.23 -5.07 -3.09
C ILE A 172 3.95 -5.28 -4.57
N VAL A 173 4.93 -5.00 -5.42
CA VAL A 173 4.82 -5.23 -6.86
C VAL A 173 5.12 -6.70 -7.15
N ARG A 174 4.17 -7.40 -7.73
CA ARG A 174 4.25 -8.84 -8.01
C ARG A 174 4.06 -9.14 -9.49
N GLY A 175 4.58 -8.63 -10.40
CA GLY A 175 4.62 -8.98 -11.83
C GLY A 175 3.51 -9.92 -12.40
N LYS A 176 2.47 -10.25 -11.61
CA LYS A 176 1.38 -11.15 -12.01
C LYS A 176 0.35 -10.42 -12.86
N ALA A 177 -0.04 -11.06 -13.99
CA ALA A 177 -1.11 -10.57 -14.81
C ALA A 177 -2.42 -10.46 -14.01
N GLY A 178 -3.07 -9.28 -14.04
CA GLY A 178 -4.37 -9.03 -13.40
C GLY A 178 -4.33 -8.45 -11.97
N LYS A 179 -3.27 -8.67 -11.19
CA LYS A 179 -3.05 -8.05 -9.88
C LYS A 179 -1.59 -7.66 -9.72
N PRO A 180 -1.15 -6.57 -10.33
CA PRO A 180 0.26 -6.20 -10.34
C PRO A 180 0.79 -5.74 -8.99
N VAL A 181 -0.10 -5.32 -8.07
CA VAL A 181 0.25 -4.81 -6.74
C VAL A 181 -0.63 -5.47 -5.69
N GLU A 182 0.01 -5.97 -4.65
CA GLU A 182 -0.63 -6.48 -3.43
C GLU A 182 -0.23 -5.59 -2.25
N PHE A 183 -1.01 -5.63 -1.18
CA PHE A 183 -0.78 -4.83 0.03
C PHE A 183 -0.75 -5.77 1.23
N GLY A 184 0.37 -5.87 1.91
CA GLY A 184 0.54 -6.79 3.02
C GLY A 184 2.00 -6.99 3.39
N ALA A 185 2.29 -8.06 4.13
CA ALA A 185 3.65 -8.49 4.41
C ALA A 185 4.16 -9.39 3.29
N LYS A 186 5.42 -9.19 2.88
CA LYS A 186 6.16 -10.13 2.06
C LYS A 186 6.73 -11.23 2.97
N LEU A 187 6.50 -12.47 2.60
CA LEU A 187 6.96 -13.65 3.32
C LEU A 187 7.90 -14.42 2.43
N ASP A 188 9.07 -14.81 2.96
CA ASP A 188 9.92 -15.84 2.36
C ASP A 188 9.69 -17.13 3.14
N ILE A 189 9.36 -18.17 2.43
CA ILE A 189 8.98 -19.47 2.97
C ILE A 189 9.90 -20.51 2.36
N SER A 190 10.53 -21.32 3.21
CA SER A 190 11.27 -22.50 2.79
C SER A 190 10.50 -23.78 3.10
N VAL A 191 10.66 -24.80 2.27
CA VAL A 191 10.15 -26.13 2.50
C VAL A 191 11.32 -27.12 2.40
N VAL A 192 11.59 -27.79 3.50
CA VAL A 192 12.63 -28.82 3.58
C VAL A 192 11.97 -30.11 4.11
N ASP A 193 12.08 -31.20 3.38
CA ASP A 193 11.52 -32.50 3.74
C ASP A 193 10.04 -32.47 4.16
N GLY A 194 9.25 -31.62 3.48
CA GLY A 194 7.82 -31.42 3.76
C GLY A 194 7.51 -30.48 4.93
N TRP A 195 8.50 -29.96 5.62
CA TRP A 195 8.33 -28.97 6.68
C TRP A 195 8.45 -27.57 6.15
N THR A 196 7.46 -26.74 6.45
CA THR A 196 7.43 -25.33 6.05
C THR A 196 7.99 -24.44 7.16
N ARG A 197 8.91 -23.55 6.80
CA ARG A 197 9.50 -22.56 7.71
C ARG A 197 9.33 -21.15 7.13
N LEU A 198 9.03 -20.18 8.01
CA LEU A 198 9.05 -18.77 7.67
C LEU A 198 10.47 -18.22 7.88
N GLU A 199 11.15 -17.87 6.81
CA GLU A 199 12.51 -17.33 6.86
C GLU A 199 12.51 -15.82 7.09
N CYS A 200 11.65 -15.09 6.39
CA CYS A 200 11.53 -13.64 6.51
C CYS A 200 10.08 -13.18 6.43
N CYS A 201 9.75 -12.14 7.21
CA CYS A 201 8.48 -11.45 7.16
C CYS A 201 8.72 -9.95 7.26
N SER A 202 8.40 -9.19 6.21
CA SER A 202 8.57 -7.74 6.21
C SER A 202 7.44 -7.04 5.46
N PHE A 203 7.06 -5.85 5.93
CA PHE A 203 6.17 -4.96 5.18
C PHE A 203 6.93 -4.09 4.16
N ASP A 204 8.26 -4.01 4.28
CA ASP A 204 9.11 -3.31 3.33
C ASP A 204 9.52 -4.26 2.20
N ALA A 205 9.73 -3.67 1.00
CA ALA A 205 10.23 -4.43 -0.13
C ALA A 205 11.69 -4.83 0.12
N TYR A 206 12.00 -6.12 -0.01
CA TYR A 206 13.36 -6.65 0.08
C TYR A 206 13.64 -7.59 -1.09
N ASN A 207 14.93 -7.82 -1.37
CA ASN A 207 15.37 -8.75 -2.41
C ASN A 207 15.47 -10.16 -1.80
N GLU A 208 14.84 -11.14 -2.44
CA GLU A 208 14.78 -12.54 -2.00
C GLU A 208 16.16 -13.21 -1.96
N VAL A 209 17.06 -12.81 -2.86
CA VAL A 209 18.39 -13.41 -3.01
C VAL A 209 19.33 -13.13 -1.83
N GLY A 210 19.02 -12.16 -0.98
CA GLY A 210 19.86 -11.76 0.16
C GLY A 210 19.56 -12.46 1.48
N ASN A 211 18.53 -13.32 1.54
CA ASN A 211 18.05 -13.96 2.77
C ASN A 211 18.27 -15.48 2.81
N LEU A 212 19.06 -16.02 1.86
CA LEU A 212 19.43 -17.45 1.76
C LEU A 212 20.81 -17.71 2.34
#